data_7c8928c799c20cd7fc71e57db64f005d
#
_entry.id   7c8928c799c20cd7fc71e57db64f005d
#
_cell.length_a   1.000
_cell.length_b   1.000
_cell.length_c   1.000
_cell.angle_alpha   90.00
_cell.angle_beta   90.00
_cell.angle_gamma   90.00
#
_symmetry.space_group_name_H-M   'P 1'
#
loop_
_entity.id
_entity.type
_entity.pdbx_description
1 polymer ?
#
loop_
_entity_poly.entity_id
_entity_poly.type
_entity_poly.pdbx_seq_one_letter_code
_entity_poly.pdbx_strand_id
1 'polypeptide(L)'
;MQPLWRFINTGAGDAAGNMALDEALLLLHEAHTAPPTLRVYGWCQPTLSLGYAQNARQEVDLAACQAQGVAVVRRPTGGRAVLHDQEVTYSV
;
A
#
# COMPACT_ATOMS: atom_id res chain seq x y z
N MET A 1 -13.48 14.37 24.81
CA MET A 1 -12.56 13.21 24.87
C MET A 1 -11.85 13.06 23.54
N GLN A 2 -10.53 12.98 23.55
CA GLN A 2 -9.76 12.79 22.33
C GLN A 2 -9.80 11.31 21.93
N PRO A 3 -9.92 11.01 20.63
CA PRO A 3 -9.85 9.62 20.17
C PRO A 3 -8.45 9.04 20.40
N LEU A 4 -8.39 7.77 20.74
CA LEU A 4 -7.13 7.04 20.81
C LEU A 4 -6.77 6.54 19.43
N TRP A 5 -5.52 6.78 19.04
CA TRP A 5 -4.94 6.24 17.81
C TRP A 5 -4.25 4.92 18.10
N ARG A 6 -4.31 4.02 17.13
CA ARG A 6 -3.54 2.79 17.17
C ARG A 6 -2.32 2.96 16.27
N PHE A 7 -1.17 2.53 16.77
CA PHE A 7 0.07 2.46 15.99
C PHE A 7 0.45 0.99 15.81
N ILE A 8 0.70 0.59 14.55
CA ILE A 8 1.16 -0.76 14.25
C ILE A 8 2.35 -0.71 13.29
N ASN A 9 3.29 -1.64 13.50
CA ASN A 9 4.40 -1.87 12.60
C ASN A 9 4.28 -3.32 12.09
N THR A 10 3.98 -3.48 10.82
CA THR A 10 3.78 -4.80 10.24
C THR A 10 5.02 -5.34 9.53
N GLY A 11 6.12 -4.59 9.56
CA GLY A 11 7.38 -5.04 8.97
C GLY A 11 7.35 -5.10 7.45
N ALA A 12 8.34 -5.75 6.86
CA ALA A 12 8.39 -5.95 5.41
C ALA A 12 7.37 -7.00 5.00
N GLY A 13 6.53 -6.64 4.04
CA GLY A 13 5.51 -7.52 3.51
C GLY A 13 5.55 -7.59 1.99
N ASP A 14 4.83 -8.54 1.39
CA ASP A 14 4.68 -8.58 -0.04
C ASP A 14 3.71 -7.49 -0.52
N ALA A 15 3.74 -7.21 -1.82
CA ALA A 15 2.97 -6.12 -2.38
C ALA A 15 1.45 -6.31 -2.18
N ALA A 16 0.94 -7.49 -2.49
CA ALA A 16 -0.49 -7.78 -2.37
C ALA A 16 -0.94 -7.75 -0.90
N GLY A 17 -0.14 -8.33 0.00
CA GLY A 17 -0.45 -8.34 1.42
C GLY A 17 -0.47 -6.95 2.02
N ASN A 18 0.49 -6.09 1.65
CA ASN A 18 0.53 -4.70 2.12
C ASN A 18 -0.72 -3.92 1.69
N MET A 19 -1.13 -4.07 0.45
CA MET A 19 -2.32 -3.36 -0.05
C MET A 19 -3.60 -3.93 0.54
N ALA A 20 -3.68 -5.24 0.72
CA ALA A 20 -4.84 -5.87 1.36
C ALA A 20 -5.01 -5.40 2.80
N LEU A 21 -3.92 -5.27 3.54
CA LEU A 21 -3.97 -4.79 4.92
C LEU A 21 -4.38 -3.32 5.00
N ASP A 22 -3.84 -2.47 4.13
CA ASP A 22 -4.25 -1.06 4.07
C ASP A 22 -5.74 -0.94 3.74
N GLU A 23 -6.25 -1.72 2.79
CA GLU A 23 -7.67 -1.71 2.45
C GLU A 23 -8.53 -2.20 3.62
N ALA A 24 -8.11 -3.27 4.30
CA ALA A 24 -8.83 -3.79 5.45
C ALA A 24 -8.91 -2.76 6.58
N LEU A 25 -7.82 -2.05 6.86
CA LEU A 25 -7.80 -1.01 7.88
C LEU A 25 -8.73 0.15 7.53
N LEU A 26 -8.77 0.55 6.27
CA LEU A 26 -9.67 1.59 5.79
C LEU A 26 -11.13 1.18 5.97
N LEU A 27 -11.49 -0.02 5.54
CA LEU A 27 -12.86 -0.52 5.63
C LEU A 27 -13.33 -0.67 7.07
N LEU A 28 -12.46 -1.17 7.96
CA LEU A 28 -12.80 -1.32 9.37
C LEU A 28 -12.99 0.04 10.04
N HIS A 29 -12.19 1.03 9.68
CA HIS A 29 -12.34 2.38 10.21
C HIS A 29 -13.65 3.04 9.71
N GLU A 30 -13.96 2.90 8.43
CA GLU A 30 -15.21 3.41 7.86
C GLU A 30 -16.44 2.76 8.50
N ALA A 31 -16.33 1.49 8.87
CA ALA A 31 -17.41 0.77 9.56
C ALA A 31 -17.47 1.08 11.06
N HIS A 32 -16.63 1.97 11.57
CA HIS A 32 -16.51 2.32 13.00
C HIS A 32 -16.19 1.12 13.90
N THR A 33 -15.52 0.08 13.35
CA THR A 33 -15.14 -1.10 14.10
C THR A 33 -13.68 -1.13 14.50
N ALA A 34 -12.91 -0.14 14.05
CA ALA A 34 -11.51 0.00 14.43
C ALA A 34 -11.16 1.47 14.69
N PRO A 35 -10.22 1.77 15.61
CA PRO A 35 -9.77 3.14 15.83
C PRO A 35 -8.95 3.65 14.65
N PRO A 36 -8.73 4.97 14.56
CA PRO A 36 -7.77 5.50 13.61
C PRO A 36 -6.41 4.83 13.84
N THR A 37 -5.76 4.44 12.76
CA THR A 37 -4.53 3.64 12.83
C THR A 37 -3.44 4.30 11.99
N LEU A 38 -2.27 4.47 12.57
CA LEU A 38 -1.04 4.76 11.84
C LEU A 38 -0.29 3.45 11.68
N ARG A 39 -0.07 3.05 10.45
CA ARG A 39 0.67 1.84 10.12
C ARG A 39 1.98 2.20 9.45
N VAL A 40 3.08 1.62 9.92
CA VAL A 40 4.37 1.67 9.22
C VAL A 40 4.72 0.27 8.73
N TYR A 41 5.36 0.19 7.57
CA TYR A 41 5.68 -1.08 6.95
C TYR A 41 6.76 -0.92 5.88
N GLY A 42 7.27 -2.03 5.41
CA GLY A 42 8.23 -2.08 4.32
C GLY A 42 7.79 -3.07 3.26
N TRP A 43 8.68 -3.33 2.32
CA TRP A 43 8.42 -4.15 1.15
C TRP A 43 9.52 -5.20 1.01
N CYS A 44 9.14 -6.49 0.83
CA CYS A 44 10.12 -7.57 0.65
C CYS A 44 10.80 -7.54 -0.71
N GLN A 45 10.20 -6.86 -1.69
CA GLN A 45 10.78 -6.69 -3.03
C GLN A 45 10.40 -5.31 -3.56
N PRO A 46 11.16 -4.79 -4.55
CA PRO A 46 10.76 -3.55 -5.20
C PRO A 46 9.35 -3.65 -5.75
N THR A 47 8.54 -2.65 -5.51
CA THR A 47 7.12 -2.65 -5.85
C THR A 47 6.72 -1.32 -6.45
N LEU A 48 6.01 -1.35 -7.57
CA LEU A 48 5.37 -0.18 -8.16
C LEU A 48 3.91 -0.19 -7.75
N SER A 49 3.49 0.81 -6.98
CA SER A 49 2.09 0.95 -6.61
C SER A 49 1.41 1.99 -7.50
N LEU A 50 0.28 1.61 -8.07
CA LEU A 50 -0.53 2.47 -8.93
C LEU A 50 -1.60 3.16 -8.11
N GLY A 51 -1.95 4.39 -8.49
CA GLY A 51 -3.14 5.03 -7.98
C GLY A 51 -4.39 4.29 -8.43
N TYR A 52 -5.47 4.42 -7.68
CA TYR A 52 -6.70 3.67 -7.91
C TYR A 52 -7.23 3.80 -9.34
N ALA A 53 -7.15 4.99 -9.93
CA ALA A 53 -7.72 5.29 -11.25
C ALA A 53 -6.72 5.16 -12.41
N GLN A 54 -5.45 4.82 -12.16
CA GLN A 54 -4.47 4.70 -13.22
C GLN A 54 -4.69 3.46 -14.07
N ASN A 55 -4.44 3.59 -15.38
CA ASN A 55 -4.51 2.46 -16.30
C ASN A 55 -3.14 1.79 -16.41
N ALA A 56 -2.99 0.63 -15.78
CA ALA A 56 -1.71 -0.07 -15.74
C ALA A 56 -1.19 -0.44 -17.13
N ARG A 57 -2.07 -0.80 -18.06
CA ARG A 57 -1.65 -1.23 -19.40
C ARG A 57 -1.09 -0.07 -20.22
N GLN A 58 -1.58 1.14 -19.99
CA GLN A 58 -1.13 2.32 -20.73
C GLN A 58 0.06 3.02 -20.09
N GLU A 59 0.17 2.96 -18.75
CA GLU A 59 1.11 3.78 -17.99
C GLU A 59 2.32 3.00 -17.47
N VAL A 60 2.29 1.66 -17.52
CA VAL A 60 3.33 0.82 -16.94
C VAL A 60 3.77 -0.24 -17.94
N ASP A 61 5.07 -0.43 -18.07
CA ASP A 61 5.63 -1.57 -18.80
C ASP A 61 5.64 -2.79 -17.87
N LEU A 62 4.54 -3.55 -17.90
CA LEU A 62 4.37 -4.70 -17.03
C LEU A 62 5.39 -5.81 -17.30
N ALA A 63 5.78 -5.99 -18.57
CA ALA A 63 6.78 -7.00 -18.94
C ALA A 63 8.15 -6.64 -18.37
N ALA A 64 8.54 -5.37 -18.43
CA ALA A 64 9.80 -4.92 -17.86
C ALA A 64 9.80 -5.05 -16.33
N CYS A 65 8.70 -4.73 -15.67
CA CYS A 65 8.56 -4.93 -14.23
C CYS A 65 8.76 -6.39 -13.85
N GLN A 66 8.11 -7.31 -14.56
CA GLN A 66 8.25 -8.75 -14.31
C GLN A 66 9.69 -9.20 -14.53
N ALA A 67 10.34 -8.75 -15.60
CA ALA A 67 11.71 -9.14 -15.91
C ALA A 67 12.71 -8.65 -14.85
N GLN A 68 12.44 -7.53 -14.19
CA GLN A 68 13.32 -6.96 -13.16
C GLN A 68 12.92 -7.34 -11.73
N GLY A 69 11.92 -8.19 -11.56
CA GLY A 69 11.46 -8.59 -10.23
C GLY A 69 10.73 -7.50 -9.48
N VAL A 70 10.10 -6.57 -10.18
CA VAL A 70 9.31 -5.49 -9.58
C VAL A 70 7.85 -5.91 -9.55
N ALA A 71 7.27 -5.99 -8.35
CA ALA A 71 5.84 -6.26 -8.20
C ALA A 71 5.03 -5.02 -8.59
N VAL A 72 3.82 -5.24 -9.07
CA VAL A 72 2.89 -4.15 -9.42
C VAL A 72 1.60 -4.35 -8.64
N VAL A 73 1.18 -3.34 -7.92
CA VAL A 73 -0.08 -3.37 -7.15
C VAL A 73 -0.83 -2.07 -7.34
N ARG A 74 -2.11 -2.09 -6.97
CA ARG A 74 -2.96 -0.90 -6.98
C ARG A 74 -3.30 -0.50 -5.56
N ARG A 75 -3.12 0.79 -5.27
CA ARG A 75 -3.52 1.34 -3.97
C ARG A 75 -5.04 1.60 -3.93
N PRO A 76 -5.65 1.58 -2.74
CA PRO A 76 -7.04 2.03 -2.60
C PRO A 76 -7.20 3.54 -2.74
N THR A 77 -6.11 4.30 -2.80
CA THR A 77 -6.10 5.76 -2.91
C THR A 77 -5.69 6.20 -4.31
N GLY A 78 -5.99 7.46 -4.64
CA GLY A 78 -5.63 8.03 -5.94
C GLY A 78 -4.16 8.37 -6.07
N GLY A 79 -3.82 9.17 -7.09
CA GLY A 79 -2.48 9.64 -7.34
C GLY A 79 -1.76 8.87 -8.43
N ARG A 80 -0.47 9.13 -8.54
CA ARG A 80 0.38 8.54 -9.58
C ARG A 80 1.14 7.32 -9.06
N ALA A 81 1.78 6.61 -9.97
CA ALA A 81 2.62 5.47 -9.63
C ALA A 81 3.78 5.88 -8.72
N VAL A 82 4.07 5.06 -7.73
CA VAL A 82 5.20 5.26 -6.80
C VAL A 82 6.00 3.97 -6.74
N LEU A 83 7.31 4.10 -6.90
CA LEU A 83 8.22 2.97 -6.74
C LEU A 83 8.66 2.89 -5.27
N HIS A 84 8.42 1.73 -4.65
CA HIS A 84 8.82 1.43 -3.29
C HIS A 84 10.00 0.47 -3.31
N ASP A 85 11.11 0.89 -2.72
CA ASP A 85 12.30 0.06 -2.63
C ASP A 85 13.14 0.51 -1.42
N GLN A 86 13.43 -0.43 -0.52
CA GLN A 86 14.25 -0.21 0.67
C GLN A 86 13.85 1.04 1.46
N GLU A 87 12.57 1.22 1.67
CA GLU A 87 12.01 2.39 2.33
C GLU A 87 11.11 1.99 3.49
N VAL A 88 10.81 2.97 4.34
CA VAL A 88 9.74 2.86 5.33
C VAL A 88 8.52 3.59 4.77
N THR A 89 7.42 2.88 4.66
CA THR A 89 6.14 3.44 4.20
C THR A 89 5.20 3.59 5.39
N TYR A 90 4.35 4.61 5.36
CA TYR A 90 3.31 4.73 6.37
C TYR A 90 1.96 4.99 5.71
N SER A 91 0.91 4.55 6.39
CA SER A 91 -0.48 4.83 6.03
C SER A 91 -1.26 5.28 7.26
N VAL A 92 -2.22 6.15 7.02
CA VAL A 92 -3.03 6.75 8.08
C VAL A 92 -4.51 6.51 7.85
#